data_898aa5579ae6e3c794030d8e8ef4cd1f
#
_entry.id   898aa5579ae6e3c794030d8e8ef4cd1f
#
_cell.length_a   1.000
_cell.length_b   1.000
_cell.length_c   1.000
_cell.angle_alpha   90.00
_cell.angle_beta   90.00
_cell.angle_gamma   90.00
#
_symmetry.space_group_name_H-M   'P 1'
#
loop_
_entity.id
_entity.type
_entity.pdbx_description
1 polymer ?
#
loop_
_entity_poly.entity_id
_entity_poly.type
_entity_poly.pdbx_seq_one_letter_code
_entity_poly.pdbx_strand_id
1 'polypeptide(L)' 'GFNSEESDFVVSVINNFADEKKVPLTQAYSYIVTFKGMDFLRQYQDIEKTLSNQEIVNDVSRVCANNGGRL' A
#
# COMPACT_ATOMS: atom_id res chain seq x y z
N GLY A 1 -14.19 6.64 -6.93
CA GLY A 1 -13.65 6.13 -5.71
C GLY A 1 -13.63 4.62 -5.67
N PHE A 2 -13.26 4.09 -4.53
CA PHE A 2 -13.29 2.65 -4.31
C PHE A 2 -14.69 2.20 -3.90
N ASN A 3 -15.05 0.98 -4.25
CA ASN A 3 -16.22 0.35 -3.63
C ASN A 3 -15.82 -0.12 -2.21
N SER A 4 -16.79 -0.64 -1.43
CA SER A 4 -16.54 -1.02 -0.03
C SER A 4 -15.40 -2.02 0.13
N GLU A 5 -15.38 -3.05 -0.73
CA GLU A 5 -14.36 -4.11 -0.64
C GLU A 5 -12.98 -3.58 -0.98
N GLU A 6 -12.87 -2.74 -2.00
CA GLU A 6 -11.61 -2.12 -2.37
C GLU A 6 -11.11 -1.21 -1.27
N SER A 7 -12.01 -0.43 -0.68
CA SER A 7 -11.67 0.49 0.41
C SER A 7 -11.13 -0.28 1.61
N ASP A 8 -11.80 -1.37 1.99
CA ASP A 8 -11.37 -2.19 3.13
C ASP A 8 -9.99 -2.80 2.90
N PHE A 9 -9.76 -3.31 1.70
CA PHE A 9 -8.45 -3.88 1.35
C PHE A 9 -7.36 -2.82 1.41
N VAL A 10 -7.59 -1.68 0.78
CA VAL A 10 -6.61 -0.59 0.73
C VAL A 10 -6.31 -0.05 2.13
N VAL A 11 -7.34 0.15 2.95
CA VAL A 11 -7.16 0.62 4.33
C VAL A 11 -6.32 -0.38 5.13
N SER A 12 -6.60 -1.67 4.97
CA SER A 12 -5.82 -2.71 5.64
C SER A 12 -4.34 -2.66 5.23
N VAL A 13 -4.07 -2.49 3.93
CA VAL A 13 -2.70 -2.40 3.43
C VAL A 13 -1.99 -1.17 4.01
N ILE A 14 -2.66 -0.03 4.03
CA ILE A 14 -2.07 1.20 4.57
C ILE A 14 -1.74 1.04 6.06
N ASN A 15 -2.65 0.43 6.82
CA ASN A 15 -2.41 0.17 8.24
C ASN A 15 -1.21 -0.75 8.46
N ASN A 16 -1.13 -1.83 7.69
CA ASN A 16 -0.02 -2.78 7.80
C ASN A 16 1.30 -2.14 7.39
N PHE A 17 1.27 -1.30 6.36
CA PHE A 17 2.45 -0.56 5.91
C PHE A 17 2.93 0.41 7.00
N ALA A 18 2.00 1.15 7.60
CA ALA A 18 2.32 2.10 8.66
C ALA A 18 2.95 1.39 9.87
N ASP A 19 2.40 0.25 10.25
CA ASP A 19 2.94 -0.56 11.35
C ASP A 19 4.34 -1.07 11.04
N GLU A 20 4.53 -1.59 9.84
CA GLU A 20 5.82 -2.14 9.40
C GLU A 20 6.91 -1.05 9.39
N LYS A 21 6.58 0.11 8.88
CA LYS A 21 7.52 1.22 8.74
C LYS A 21 7.59 2.10 9.99
N LYS A 22 6.72 1.85 10.95
CA LYS A 22 6.67 2.61 12.22
C LYS A 22 6.47 4.10 11.97
N VAL A 23 5.53 4.44 11.09
CA VAL A 23 5.17 5.81 10.76
C VAL A 23 3.68 6.02 11.01
N PRO A 24 3.26 7.28 11.21
CA PRO A 24 1.83 7.59 11.36
C PRO A 24 1.04 7.19 10.12
N LEU A 25 -0.22 6.84 10.30
CA LEU A 25 -1.11 6.43 9.23
C LEU A 25 -1.19 7.46 8.11
N THR A 26 -1.27 8.75 8.46
CA THR A 26 -1.33 9.83 7.50
C THR A 26 -0.08 9.90 6.64
N GLN A 27 1.08 9.68 7.24
CA GLN A 27 2.35 9.67 6.52
C GLN A 27 2.43 8.47 5.57
N ALA A 28 1.99 7.30 6.03
CA ALA A 28 1.96 6.09 5.21
C ALA A 28 1.07 6.28 3.98
N TYR A 29 -0.13 6.82 4.19
CA TYR A 29 -1.07 7.10 3.10
C TYR A 29 -0.46 8.05 2.07
N SER A 30 0.08 9.17 2.54
CA SER A 30 0.67 10.18 1.67
C SER A 30 1.84 9.60 0.85
N TYR A 31 2.68 8.80 1.49
CA TYR A 31 3.81 8.16 0.84
C TYR A 31 3.35 7.20 -0.26
N ILE A 32 2.39 6.34 0.06
CA ILE A 32 1.88 5.33 -0.88
C ILE A 32 1.23 6.02 -2.09
N VAL A 33 0.45 7.08 -1.88
CA VAL A 33 -0.19 7.81 -2.96
C VAL A 33 0.87 8.51 -3.82
N THR A 34 1.80 9.21 -3.19
CA THR A 34 2.79 10.02 -3.91
C THR A 34 3.70 9.18 -4.81
N PHE A 35 4.08 8.00 -4.36
CA PHE A 35 5.05 7.16 -5.07
C PHE A 35 4.43 5.98 -5.79
N LYS A 36 3.17 6.11 -6.21
CA LYS A 36 2.47 5.16 -7.10
C LYS A 36 2.07 3.84 -6.45
N GLY A 37 2.21 3.71 -5.15
CA GLY A 37 1.78 2.51 -4.45
C GLY A 37 0.28 2.29 -4.54
N MET A 38 -0.51 3.37 -4.49
CA MET A 38 -1.96 3.29 -4.60
C MET A 38 -2.38 2.80 -5.98
N ASP A 39 -1.75 3.32 -7.03
CA ASP A 39 -2.03 2.89 -8.40
C ASP A 39 -1.70 1.41 -8.57
N PHE A 40 -0.60 0.96 -8.00
CA PHE A 40 -0.22 -0.45 -8.01
C PHE A 40 -1.28 -1.32 -7.34
N LEU A 41 -1.74 -0.93 -6.16
CA LEU A 41 -2.76 -1.70 -5.44
C LEU A 41 -4.06 -1.79 -6.22
N ARG A 42 -4.46 -0.71 -6.89
CA ARG A 42 -5.66 -0.72 -7.71
C ARG A 42 -5.52 -1.64 -8.91
N GLN A 43 -4.37 -1.59 -9.58
CA GLN A 43 -4.13 -2.35 -10.80
C GLN A 43 -3.99 -3.84 -10.53
N TYR A 44 -3.35 -4.22 -9.43
CA TYR A 44 -3.03 -5.61 -9.12
C TYR A 44 -3.81 -6.15 -7.92
N GLN A 45 -4.95 -5.55 -7.60
CA GLN A 45 -5.73 -5.90 -6.43
C GLN A 45 -6.07 -7.39 -6.35
N ASP A 46 -6.50 -7.98 -7.47
CA ASP A 46 -6.89 -9.38 -7.50
C ASP A 46 -5.75 -10.31 -7.12
N ILE A 47 -4.55 -9.98 -7.55
CA ILE A 47 -3.35 -10.77 -7.23
C ILE A 47 -2.92 -10.51 -5.79
N GLU A 48 -2.85 -9.23 -5.40
CA GLU A 48 -2.36 -8.84 -4.09
C GLU A 48 -3.25 -9.36 -2.95
N LYS A 49 -4.55 -9.48 -3.18
CA LYS A 49 -5.47 -10.02 -2.18
C LYS A 49 -5.16 -11.46 -1.79
N THR A 50 -4.43 -12.20 -2.62
CA THR A 50 -4.08 -13.60 -2.35
C THR A 50 -2.79 -13.73 -1.54
N LEU A 51 -2.07 -12.63 -1.34
CA LEU A 51 -0.76 -12.64 -0.68
C LEU A 51 -0.90 -12.39 0.82
N SER A 52 0.14 -12.74 1.57
CA SER A 52 0.21 -12.42 2.99
C SER A 52 0.38 -10.91 3.17
N ASN A 53 0.04 -10.40 4.35
CA ASN A 53 0.21 -8.98 4.67
C ASN A 53 1.65 -8.53 4.46
N GLN A 54 2.61 -9.35 4.87
CA GLN A 54 4.03 -9.02 4.71
C GLN A 54 4.43 -8.93 3.25
N GLU A 55 3.93 -9.84 2.42
CA GLU A 55 4.22 -9.82 0.98
C GLU A 55 3.65 -8.58 0.31
N ILE A 56 2.42 -8.19 0.69
CA ILE A 56 1.79 -6.99 0.16
C ILE A 56 2.59 -5.75 0.53
N VAL A 57 3.00 -5.63 1.79
CA VAL A 57 3.80 -4.49 2.25
C VAL A 57 5.13 -4.44 1.49
N ASN A 58 5.77 -5.59 1.30
CA ASN A 58 7.03 -5.66 0.56
C ASN A 58 6.85 -5.19 -0.89
N ASP A 59 5.75 -5.61 -1.54
CA ASP A 59 5.47 -5.22 -2.92
C ASP A 59 5.22 -3.72 -3.03
N VAL A 60 4.42 -3.16 -2.12
CA VAL A 60 4.13 -1.72 -2.10
C VAL A 60 5.41 -0.93 -1.85
N SER A 61 6.25 -1.39 -0.91
CA SER A 61 7.54 -0.75 -0.61
C SER A 61 8.43 -0.72 -1.84
N ARG A 62 8.49 -1.82 -2.59
CA ARG A 62 9.30 -1.92 -3.80
C ARG A 62 8.81 -0.96 -4.88
N VAL A 63 7.49 -0.91 -5.09
CA VAL A 63 6.91 0.00 -6.09
C VAL A 63 7.20 1.44 -5.74
N CYS A 64 7.01 1.81 -4.47
CA CYS A 64 7.28 3.18 -4.02
C CYS A 64 8.76 3.54 -4.19
N ALA A 65 9.66 2.63 -3.81
CA ALA A 65 11.09 2.87 -3.94
C ALA A 65 11.49 3.06 -5.41
N ASN A 66 10.91 2.25 -6.31
CA ASN A 66 11.17 2.34 -7.74
C ASN A 66 10.70 3.66 -8.34
N ASN A 67 9.77 4.32 -7.68
CA ASN A 67 9.23 5.62 -8.10
C ASN A 67 9.83 6.78 -7.30
N GLY A 68 10.94 6.57 -6.64
CA GLY A 68 11.68 7.63 -5.95
C GLY A 68 11.34 7.79 -4.48
N GLY A 69 10.52 6.92 -3.92
CA GLY A 69 10.13 7.00 -2.51
C GLY A 69 11.24 6.57 -1.57
N ARG A 70 11.27 7.18 -0.37
CA ARG A 70 12.19 6.83 0.70
C ARG A 70 11.48 6.96 2.04
N LEU A 71 11.67 5.96 2.86
CA LEU A 71 11.20 5.98 4.24
C LEU A 71 12.29 5.53 5.18
#